data_ac6865e3b39b1dae54a5e34e8a460fd9
#
_entry.id   ac6865e3b39b1dae54a5e34e8a460fd9
#
_cell.length_a   1.000
_cell.length_b   1.000
_cell.length_c   1.000
_cell.angle_alpha   90.00
_cell.angle_beta   90.00
_cell.angle_gamma   90.00
#
_symmetry.space_group_name_H-M   'P 1'
#
loop_
_entity.id
_entity.type
_entity.pdbx_description
1 polymer ?
#
loop_
_entity_poly.entity_id
_entity_poly.type
_entity_poly.pdbx_seq_one_letter_code
_entity_poly.pdbx_strand_id
1 'polypeptide(L)'
;MARTALVVDDSKSMRQMVSFTLTQAGFDVTEGVNGQDALDKLASSAPRRFDLIITDLNMPVMDGFTFIRSLRAKPQTKFTPVLMLTTESQDNLKAEGKAAGATGWIVKPFHPEQLLKVIEKVLPS
;
A
#
# COMPACT_ATOMS: atom_id res chain seq x y z
N MET A 1 17.98 -9.74 6.18
CA MET A 1 17.71 -8.36 5.75
C MET A 1 16.26 -8.03 6.01
N ALA A 2 15.98 -6.80 6.42
CA ALA A 2 14.62 -6.36 6.66
C ALA A 2 13.85 -6.24 5.35
N ARG A 3 12.58 -6.61 5.38
CA ARG A 3 11.68 -6.34 4.26
C ARG A 3 11.36 -4.85 4.23
N THR A 4 11.09 -4.33 3.05
CA THR A 4 10.79 -2.91 2.85
C THR A 4 9.32 -2.72 2.48
N ALA A 5 8.71 -1.69 3.03
CA ALA A 5 7.31 -1.37 2.76
C ALA A 5 7.13 0.12 2.49
N LEU A 6 6.22 0.43 1.59
CA LEU A 6 5.81 1.79 1.30
C LEU A 6 4.37 1.95 1.79
N VAL A 7 4.13 2.93 2.67
CA VAL A 7 2.81 3.20 3.23
C VAL A 7 2.33 4.55 2.72
N VAL A 8 1.20 4.57 2.04
CA VAL A 8 0.65 5.76 1.39
C VAL A 8 -0.73 6.05 1.95
N ASP A 9 -0.89 7.17 2.64
CA ASP A 9 -2.14 7.58 3.24
C ASP A 9 -2.07 9.08 3.54
N ASP A 10 -3.11 9.82 3.21
CA ASP A 10 -3.16 11.25 3.50
C ASP A 10 -3.49 11.55 4.96
N SER A 11 -4.01 10.56 5.70
CA SER A 11 -4.26 10.69 7.13
C SER A 11 -2.98 10.39 7.90
N LYS A 12 -2.45 11.40 8.59
CA LYS A 12 -1.22 11.26 9.37
C LYS A 12 -1.34 10.18 10.44
N SER A 13 -2.46 10.16 11.16
CA SER A 13 -2.67 9.19 12.24
C SER A 13 -2.77 7.77 11.72
N MET A 14 -3.47 7.55 10.61
CA MET A 14 -3.57 6.23 10.00
C MET A 14 -2.20 5.79 9.46
N ARG A 15 -1.48 6.69 8.79
CA ARG A 15 -0.17 6.39 8.25
C ARG A 15 0.81 6.00 9.37
N GLN A 16 0.77 6.73 10.49
CA GLN A 16 1.62 6.43 11.64
C GLN A 16 1.27 5.07 12.27
N MET A 17 -0.01 4.76 12.39
CA MET A 17 -0.43 3.48 12.96
C MET A 17 0.03 2.31 12.10
N VAL A 18 -0.17 2.41 10.80
CA VAL A 18 0.25 1.36 9.86
C VAL A 18 1.78 1.22 9.87
N SER A 19 2.49 2.35 9.81
CA SER A 19 3.96 2.35 9.83
C SER A 19 4.51 1.74 11.12
N PHE A 20 3.92 2.08 12.25
CA PHE A 20 4.34 1.52 13.53
C PHE A 20 4.13 -0.01 13.56
N THR A 21 2.96 -0.45 13.10
CA THR A 21 2.64 -1.88 13.06
C THR A 21 3.65 -2.64 12.20
N LEU A 22 3.99 -2.11 11.04
CA LEU A 22 4.95 -2.73 10.14
C LEU A 22 6.38 -2.70 10.71
N THR A 23 6.76 -1.59 11.33
CA THR A 23 8.08 -1.48 11.94
C THR A 23 8.25 -2.51 13.05
N GLN A 24 7.22 -2.72 13.86
CA GLN A 24 7.24 -3.75 14.91
C GLN A 24 7.36 -5.15 14.31
N ALA A 25 6.87 -5.36 13.11
CA ALA A 25 6.95 -6.64 12.42
C ALA A 25 8.27 -6.83 11.64
N GLY A 26 9.18 -5.87 11.72
CA GLY A 26 10.50 -6.00 11.09
C GLY A 26 10.64 -5.33 9.73
N PHE A 27 9.67 -4.52 9.31
CA PHE A 27 9.76 -3.82 8.04
C PHE A 27 10.50 -2.49 8.18
N ASP A 28 11.25 -2.15 7.14
CA ASP A 28 11.76 -0.81 6.91
C ASP A 28 10.68 -0.05 6.16
N VAL A 29 10.13 1.01 6.76
CA VAL A 29 8.96 1.70 6.20
C VAL A 29 9.34 3.05 5.61
N THR A 30 8.87 3.31 4.38
CA THR A 30 8.88 4.62 3.75
C THR A 30 7.43 5.08 3.65
N GLU A 31 7.18 6.36 3.92
CA GLU A 31 5.82 6.91 3.91
C GLU A 31 5.62 7.88 2.77
N GLY A 32 4.42 7.86 2.18
CA GLY A 32 3.97 8.82 1.20
C GLY A 32 2.67 9.46 1.67
N VAL A 33 2.52 10.76 1.48
CA VAL A 33 1.31 11.48 1.92
C VAL A 33 0.18 11.39 0.92
N ASN A 34 0.48 11.02 -0.33
CA ASN A 34 -0.49 10.71 -1.38
C ASN A 34 0.21 9.91 -2.46
N GLY A 35 -0.55 9.52 -3.49
CA GLY A 35 0.00 8.70 -4.57
C GLY A 35 1.13 9.38 -5.35
N GLN A 36 1.00 10.69 -5.61
CA GLN A 36 2.02 11.41 -6.35
C GLN A 36 3.33 11.49 -5.56
N ASP A 37 3.24 11.80 -4.26
CA ASP A 37 4.41 11.82 -3.38
C ASP A 37 5.11 10.46 -3.37
N ALA A 38 4.33 9.38 -3.30
CA ALA A 38 4.88 8.04 -3.31
C ALA A 38 5.58 7.72 -4.64
N LEU A 39 5.00 8.10 -5.77
CA LEU A 39 5.62 7.90 -7.07
C LEU A 39 6.91 8.70 -7.20
N ASP A 40 6.93 9.92 -6.69
CA ASP A 40 8.13 10.75 -6.69
C ASP A 40 9.26 10.11 -5.87
N LYS A 41 8.92 9.54 -4.73
CA LYS A 41 9.89 8.85 -3.89
C LYS A 41 10.42 7.59 -4.55
N LEU A 42 9.55 6.85 -5.24
CA LEU A 42 9.98 5.68 -6.00
C LEU A 42 10.96 6.06 -7.11
N ALA A 43 10.69 7.16 -7.81
CA ALA A 43 11.54 7.61 -8.90
C ALA A 43 12.92 8.09 -8.40
N SER A 44 12.96 8.74 -7.24
CA SER A 44 14.20 9.31 -6.69
C SER A 44 15.06 8.30 -5.96
N SER A 45 14.52 7.15 -5.60
CA SER A 45 15.19 6.15 -4.77
C SER A 45 15.67 4.94 -5.57
N ALA A 46 15.91 5.10 -6.85
CA ALA A 46 16.37 4.00 -7.68
C ALA A 46 17.72 3.48 -7.21
N PRO A 47 17.96 2.17 -7.22
CA PRO A 47 17.08 1.09 -7.69
C PRO A 47 16.29 0.42 -6.55
N ARG A 48 15.76 1.19 -5.63
CA ARG A 48 15.07 0.65 -4.47
C ARG A 48 13.85 -0.18 -4.87
N ARG A 49 13.73 -1.35 -4.26
CA ARG A 49 12.56 -2.20 -4.43
C ARG A 49 11.82 -2.28 -3.10
N PHE A 50 10.50 -2.31 -3.19
CA PHE A 50 9.65 -2.54 -2.03
C PHE A 50 9.08 -3.95 -2.10
N ASP A 51 9.01 -4.60 -0.95
CA ASP A 51 8.42 -5.93 -0.83
C ASP A 51 6.91 -5.84 -0.68
N LEU A 52 6.40 -4.70 -0.23
CA LEU A 52 4.99 -4.50 0.06
C LEU A 52 4.65 -3.03 -0.10
N ILE A 53 3.48 -2.75 -0.68
CA ILE A 53 2.94 -1.38 -0.75
C ILE A 53 1.55 -1.41 -0.14
N ILE A 54 1.27 -0.49 0.78
CA ILE A 54 -0.04 -0.33 1.40
C ILE A 54 -0.52 1.08 1.06
N THR A 55 -1.72 1.19 0.48
CA THR A 55 -2.26 2.47 0.07
C THR A 55 -3.72 2.63 0.49
N ASP A 56 -4.09 3.85 0.86
CA ASP A 56 -5.48 4.23 1.02
C ASP A 56 -6.11 4.40 -0.37
N LEU A 57 -7.42 4.32 -0.44
CA LEU A 57 -8.16 4.55 -1.68
C LEU A 57 -8.44 6.04 -1.88
N ASN A 58 -8.98 6.69 -0.85
CA ASN A 58 -9.45 8.08 -0.96
C ASN A 58 -8.36 9.05 -0.54
N MET A 59 -7.63 9.58 -1.51
CA MET A 59 -6.53 10.52 -1.28
C MET A 59 -6.67 11.72 -2.22
N PRO A 60 -6.21 12.91 -1.80
CA PRO A 60 -6.17 14.03 -2.73
C PRO A 60 -5.08 13.82 -3.78
N VAL A 61 -5.14 14.55 -4.86
CA VAL A 61 -4.20 14.55 -5.98
C VAL A 61 -4.30 13.28 -6.83
N MET A 62 -4.23 12.11 -6.22
CA MET A 62 -4.29 10.84 -6.94
C MET A 62 -4.92 9.79 -6.04
N ASP A 63 -6.03 9.18 -6.46
CA ASP A 63 -6.67 8.14 -5.66
C ASP A 63 -5.90 6.82 -5.74
N GLY A 64 -6.29 5.86 -4.89
CA GLY A 64 -5.61 4.59 -4.79
C GLY A 64 -5.65 3.76 -6.06
N PHE A 65 -6.76 3.78 -6.81
CA PHE A 65 -6.85 3.02 -8.06
C PHE A 65 -5.85 3.55 -9.10
N THR A 66 -5.80 4.87 -9.25
CA THR A 66 -4.88 5.51 -10.18
C THR A 66 -3.43 5.24 -9.78
N PHE A 67 -3.15 5.31 -8.49
CA PHE A 67 -1.83 5.02 -7.95
C PHE A 67 -1.41 3.57 -8.27
N ILE A 68 -2.29 2.60 -8.04
CA ILE A 68 -1.99 1.19 -8.31
C ILE A 68 -1.75 0.97 -9.81
N ARG A 69 -2.57 1.56 -10.67
CA ARG A 69 -2.35 1.45 -12.12
C ARG A 69 -0.98 1.98 -12.51
N SER A 70 -0.56 3.09 -11.90
CA SER A 70 0.76 3.66 -12.15
C SER A 70 1.88 2.72 -11.70
N LEU A 71 1.70 2.05 -10.55
CA LEU A 71 2.66 1.06 -10.06
C LEU A 71 2.78 -0.10 -11.03
N ARG A 72 1.66 -0.59 -11.55
CA ARG A 72 1.65 -1.76 -12.45
C ARG A 72 2.26 -1.45 -13.82
N ALA A 73 2.34 -0.17 -14.18
CA ALA A 73 2.97 0.26 -15.42
C ALA A 73 4.50 0.36 -15.30
N LYS A 74 5.04 0.29 -14.08
CA LYS A 74 6.49 0.40 -13.85
C LYS A 74 7.10 -0.98 -13.64
N PRO A 75 8.23 -1.29 -14.30
CA PRO A 75 8.87 -2.62 -14.13
C PRO A 75 9.23 -2.92 -12.68
N GLN A 76 9.65 -1.92 -11.92
CA GLN A 76 10.13 -2.12 -10.54
C GLN A 76 9.01 -2.47 -9.56
N THR A 77 7.75 -2.14 -9.89
CA THR A 77 6.61 -2.38 -9.00
C THR A 77 5.52 -3.25 -9.64
N LYS A 78 5.74 -3.71 -10.85
CA LYS A 78 4.73 -4.46 -11.61
C LYS A 78 4.18 -5.67 -10.88
N PHE A 79 5.00 -6.34 -10.08
CA PHE A 79 4.60 -7.55 -9.36
C PHE A 79 4.62 -7.38 -7.83
N THR A 80 4.89 -6.18 -7.34
CA THR A 80 4.93 -5.93 -5.89
C THR A 80 3.54 -6.10 -5.30
N PRO A 81 3.38 -6.85 -4.20
CA PRO A 81 2.08 -6.94 -3.53
C PRO A 81 1.60 -5.57 -3.06
N VAL A 82 0.35 -5.25 -3.36
CA VAL A 82 -0.27 -3.98 -2.98
C VAL A 82 -1.56 -4.27 -2.22
N LEU A 83 -1.65 -3.77 -0.99
CA LEU A 83 -2.86 -3.83 -0.17
C LEU A 83 -3.53 -2.48 -0.17
N MET A 84 -4.83 -2.46 -0.40
CA MET A 84 -5.62 -1.24 -0.35
C MET A 84 -6.42 -1.19 0.95
N LEU A 85 -6.32 -0.08 1.65
CA LEU A 85 -7.08 0.18 2.88
C LEU A 85 -8.15 1.22 2.58
N THR A 86 -9.40 0.95 2.97
CA THR A 86 -10.49 1.87 2.67
C THR A 86 -11.67 1.65 3.60
N THR A 87 -12.50 2.69 3.76
CA THR A 87 -13.78 2.55 4.45
C THR A 87 -14.85 1.94 3.55
N GLU A 88 -14.57 1.81 2.25
CA GLU A 88 -15.52 1.27 1.29
C GLU A 88 -15.50 -0.25 1.26
N SER A 89 -16.68 -0.85 1.30
CA SER A 89 -16.82 -2.30 1.30
C SER A 89 -17.70 -2.83 0.16
N GLN A 90 -18.07 -1.97 -0.79
CA GLN A 90 -18.95 -2.34 -1.89
C GLN A 90 -18.22 -3.25 -2.88
N ASP A 91 -18.92 -4.27 -3.37
CA ASP A 91 -18.32 -5.25 -4.26
C ASP A 91 -17.81 -4.64 -5.57
N ASN A 92 -18.50 -3.61 -6.10
CA ASN A 92 -18.06 -2.96 -7.32
C ASN A 92 -16.73 -2.23 -7.12
N LEU A 93 -16.46 -1.67 -5.94
CA LEU A 93 -15.18 -1.03 -5.64
C LEU A 93 -14.07 -2.05 -5.46
N LYS A 94 -14.39 -3.20 -4.89
CA LYS A 94 -13.42 -4.29 -4.78
C LYS A 94 -13.05 -4.83 -6.17
N ALA A 95 -14.03 -4.97 -7.05
CA ALA A 95 -13.79 -5.39 -8.43
C ALA A 95 -12.91 -4.37 -9.16
N GLU A 96 -13.14 -3.07 -8.97
CA GLU A 96 -12.32 -2.03 -9.57
C GLU A 96 -10.89 -2.06 -9.04
N GLY A 97 -10.72 -2.27 -7.74
CA GLY A 97 -9.39 -2.42 -7.14
C GLY A 97 -8.63 -3.60 -7.71
N LYS A 98 -9.31 -4.73 -7.85
CA LYS A 98 -8.72 -5.92 -8.44
C LYS A 98 -8.33 -5.68 -9.91
N ALA A 99 -9.21 -5.01 -10.66
CA ALA A 99 -8.92 -4.67 -12.06
C ALA A 99 -7.75 -3.71 -12.18
N ALA A 100 -7.58 -2.81 -11.20
CA ALA A 100 -6.42 -1.89 -11.16
C ALA A 100 -5.12 -2.62 -10.81
N GLY A 101 -5.22 -3.80 -10.19
CA GLY A 101 -4.05 -4.60 -9.85
C GLY A 101 -3.75 -4.72 -8.37
N ALA A 102 -4.72 -4.42 -7.49
CA ALA A 102 -4.56 -4.61 -6.06
C ALA A 102 -4.45 -6.10 -5.74
N THR A 103 -3.54 -6.44 -4.82
CA THR A 103 -3.36 -7.82 -4.40
C THR A 103 -4.36 -8.20 -3.32
N GLY A 104 -4.68 -7.27 -2.43
CA GLY A 104 -5.61 -7.50 -1.34
C GLY A 104 -6.33 -6.23 -0.94
N TRP A 105 -7.28 -6.39 -0.04
CA TRP A 105 -8.20 -5.32 0.36
C TRP A 105 -8.52 -5.46 1.85
N ILE A 106 -8.43 -4.36 2.60
CA ILE A 106 -8.81 -4.35 4.01
C ILE A 106 -9.74 -3.17 4.25
N VAL A 107 -10.89 -3.44 4.88
CA VAL A 107 -11.89 -2.41 5.19
C VAL A 107 -11.60 -1.80 6.56
N LYS A 108 -11.57 -0.47 6.63
CA LYS A 108 -11.39 0.27 7.88
C LYS A 108 -12.72 0.34 8.63
N PRO A 109 -12.74 0.32 9.97
CA PRO A 109 -11.59 0.16 10.85
C PRO A 109 -11.14 -1.30 10.94
N PHE A 110 -9.86 -1.50 11.22
CA PHE A 110 -9.30 -2.83 11.39
C PHE A 110 -8.33 -2.84 12.56
N HIS A 111 -8.07 -4.01 13.11
CA HIS A 111 -7.05 -4.17 14.15
C HIS A 111 -5.69 -4.43 13.51
N PRO A 112 -4.59 -4.01 14.15
CA PRO A 112 -3.25 -4.28 13.63
C PRO A 112 -3.00 -5.76 13.33
N GLU A 113 -3.58 -6.66 14.12
CA GLU A 113 -3.45 -8.10 13.91
C GLU A 113 -4.05 -8.55 12.59
N GLN A 114 -5.19 -7.96 12.20
CA GLN A 114 -5.82 -8.25 10.92
C GLN A 114 -4.93 -7.82 9.75
N LEU A 115 -4.31 -6.65 9.88
CA LEU A 115 -3.38 -6.15 8.88
C LEU A 115 -2.21 -7.13 8.70
N LEU A 116 -1.61 -7.57 9.79
CA LEU A 116 -0.48 -8.49 9.74
C LEU A 116 -0.86 -9.84 9.12
N LYS A 117 -2.06 -10.34 9.42
CA LYS A 117 -2.54 -11.59 8.84
C LYS A 117 -2.70 -11.50 7.31
N VAL A 118 -3.25 -10.39 6.84
CA VAL A 118 -3.42 -10.20 5.40
C VAL A 118 -2.06 -10.04 4.73
N ILE A 119 -1.13 -9.34 5.37
CA ILE A 119 0.23 -9.19 4.86
C ILE A 119 0.89 -10.56 4.67
N GLU A 120 0.75 -11.45 5.65
CA GLU A 120 1.30 -12.81 5.55
C GLU A 120 0.74 -13.57 4.35
N LYS A 121 -0.54 -13.35 4.03
CA LYS A 121 -1.17 -14.02 2.90
C LYS A 121 -0.69 -13.51 1.54
N VAL A 122 -0.34 -12.24 1.44
CA VAL A 122 0.02 -11.64 0.15
C VAL A 122 1.52 -11.65 -0.11
N LEU A 123 2.34 -11.80 0.92
CA LEU A 123 3.78 -11.88 0.74
C LEU A 123 4.23 -13.31 0.50
N PRO A 124 5.18 -13.50 -0.43
CA PRO A 124 5.78 -14.81 -0.59
C PRO A 124 6.57 -15.17 0.67
N SER A 125 6.48 -16.40 1.07
CA SER A 125 7.18 -16.90 2.25
C SER A 125 8.66 -17.18 1.97
#